data_3b1da2420baa864c0594a63e9c57ea53
#
_entry.id   3b1da2420baa864c0594a63e9c57ea53
#
_cell.length_a   1.000
_cell.length_b   1.000
_cell.length_c   1.000
_cell.angle_alpha   90.00
_cell.angle_beta   90.00
_cell.angle_gamma   90.00
#
_symmetry.space_group_name_H-M   'P 1'
#
loop_
_entity.id
_entity.type
_entity.pdbx_description
1 polymer ?
#
loop_
_entity_poly.entity_id
_entity_poly.type
_entity_poly.pdbx_seq_one_letter_code
_entity_poly.pdbx_strand_id
1 'polypeptide(L)'
;MNQFLPILFIISLFYFSCSEELQSGCTDCNAINYNADAVDDDGSCILLNTNRLSLYTVQDSVRGPFYDWFYDEYLIDIVRDSCDSIGISINNYANITNSQGEINVNAQIIGDSIYIFYQIIEAKEQNLPSDYMTIFESVGYFKEDSIFLDLNYMNMYDPFIGHLWGKKNWYISYPKLAGF
;
A
#
# COMPACT_ATOMS: atom_id res chain seq x y z
N MET A 1 47.17 -39.43 40.35
CA MET A 1 46.60 -39.62 38.98
C MET A 1 45.13 -39.24 39.03
N ASN A 2 44.67 -38.18 38.37
CA ASN A 2 43.32 -37.70 38.15
C ASN A 2 42.98 -36.25 38.60
N GLN A 3 43.95 -35.34 38.67
CA GLN A 3 43.60 -33.92 38.92
C GLN A 3 43.45 -33.08 37.63
N PHE A 4 43.73 -33.66 36.44
CA PHE A 4 43.66 -32.95 35.17
C PHE A 4 42.31 -33.09 34.45
N LEU A 5 41.44 -34.03 34.86
CA LEU A 5 40.16 -34.29 34.20
C LEU A 5 39.13 -33.13 34.34
N PRO A 6 39.02 -32.45 35.53
CA PRO A 6 38.08 -31.34 35.65
C PRO A 6 38.51 -30.08 34.87
N ILE A 7 39.81 -29.88 34.64
CA ILE A 7 40.29 -28.70 33.90
C ILE A 7 39.97 -28.82 32.41
N LEU A 8 40.05 -30.04 31.83
CA LEU A 8 39.67 -30.29 30.45
C LEU A 8 38.17 -30.06 30.20
N PHE A 9 37.30 -30.34 31.17
CA PHE A 9 35.88 -30.14 31.06
C PHE A 9 35.47 -28.65 31.13
N ILE A 10 36.20 -27.86 31.87
CA ILE A 10 35.97 -26.40 31.96
C ILE A 10 36.40 -25.70 30.69
N ILE A 11 37.48 -26.13 30.05
CA ILE A 11 37.96 -25.56 28.77
C ILE A 11 36.97 -25.85 27.62
N SER A 12 36.30 -27.01 27.62
CA SER A 12 35.33 -27.33 26.56
C SER A 12 34.04 -26.48 26.60
N LEU A 13 33.71 -25.85 27.72
CA LEU A 13 32.54 -24.99 27.86
C LEU A 13 32.72 -23.58 27.27
N PHE A 14 33.98 -23.16 27.05
CA PHE A 14 34.27 -21.85 26.47
C PHE A 14 34.22 -21.84 24.90
N TYR A 15 34.12 -22.97 24.25
CA TYR A 15 34.02 -23.04 22.80
C TYR A 15 32.61 -23.04 22.23
N PHE A 16 31.57 -23.02 23.08
CA PHE A 16 30.20 -22.74 22.66
C PHE A 16 29.91 -21.22 22.73
N SER A 17 30.81 -20.41 22.16
CA SER A 17 30.44 -19.07 21.78
C SER A 17 29.57 -19.21 20.53
N CYS A 18 28.25 -19.16 20.71
CA CYS A 18 27.33 -18.96 19.61
C CYS A 18 27.68 -17.58 19.01
N SER A 19 28.42 -17.55 17.93
CA SER A 19 28.48 -16.35 17.10
C SER A 19 27.09 -16.24 16.50
N GLU A 20 26.29 -15.29 16.97
CA GLU A 20 25.14 -14.82 16.19
C GLU A 20 25.71 -14.37 14.85
N GLU A 21 25.49 -15.17 13.81
CA GLU A 21 25.73 -14.70 12.45
C GLU A 21 24.80 -13.51 12.25
N LEU A 22 25.39 -12.32 12.14
CA LEU A 22 24.67 -11.13 11.74
C LEU A 22 24.00 -11.44 10.39
N GLN A 23 22.67 -11.49 10.43
CA GLN A 23 21.90 -11.83 9.24
C GLN A 23 21.99 -10.65 8.27
N SER A 24 22.53 -10.89 7.08
CA SER A 24 22.60 -9.93 5.99
C SER A 24 21.37 -10.09 5.10
N GLY A 25 20.87 -8.99 4.57
CA GLY A 25 19.67 -8.97 3.72
C GLY A 25 19.19 -7.55 3.45
N CYS A 26 18.08 -7.41 2.75
CA CYS A 26 17.49 -6.10 2.49
C CYS A 26 16.92 -5.47 3.77
N THR A 27 17.43 -4.30 4.17
CA THR A 27 16.99 -3.54 5.36
C THR A 27 16.00 -2.42 5.04
N ASP A 28 15.70 -2.15 3.74
CA ASP A 28 14.69 -1.16 3.36
C ASP A 28 13.28 -1.75 3.51
N CYS A 29 12.51 -1.23 4.47
CA CYS A 29 11.15 -1.69 4.73
C CYS A 29 10.17 -1.47 3.55
N ASN A 30 10.57 -0.69 2.56
CA ASN A 30 9.79 -0.50 1.33
C ASN A 30 10.14 -1.53 0.24
N ALA A 31 11.10 -2.39 0.46
CA ALA A 31 11.47 -3.41 -0.51
C ALA A 31 10.56 -4.64 -0.42
N ILE A 32 10.28 -5.26 -1.57
CA ILE A 32 9.45 -6.48 -1.68
C ILE A 32 10.10 -7.64 -0.91
N ASN A 33 11.42 -7.65 -0.84
CA ASN A 33 12.23 -8.66 -0.14
C ASN A 33 12.82 -8.14 1.18
N TYR A 34 12.15 -7.19 1.84
CA TYR A 34 12.55 -6.72 3.16
C TYR A 34 12.69 -7.88 4.15
N ASN A 35 13.79 -7.88 4.88
CA ASN A 35 14.06 -8.82 5.94
C ASN A 35 14.21 -8.09 7.27
N ALA A 36 13.21 -8.21 8.14
CA ALA A 36 13.20 -7.55 9.45
C ALA A 36 14.32 -8.05 10.39
N ASP A 37 14.89 -9.24 10.14
CA ASP A 37 15.95 -9.83 10.93
C ASP A 37 17.35 -9.44 10.40
N ALA A 38 17.43 -8.77 9.23
CA ALA A 38 18.71 -8.31 8.69
C ALA A 38 19.24 -7.13 9.49
N VAL A 39 20.51 -7.21 9.86
CA VAL A 39 21.26 -6.17 10.58
C VAL A 39 22.09 -5.34 9.59
N ASP A 40 22.58 -5.98 8.53
CA ASP A 40 23.38 -5.36 7.48
C ASP A 40 22.66 -5.44 6.14
N ASP A 41 22.59 -4.32 5.42
CA ASP A 41 22.06 -4.27 4.06
C ASP A 41 23.08 -4.86 3.08
N ASP A 42 22.69 -5.91 2.37
CA ASP A 42 23.50 -6.58 1.37
C ASP A 42 23.32 -6.01 -0.05
N GLY A 43 22.50 -4.96 -0.19
CA GLY A 43 22.18 -4.34 -1.48
C GLY A 43 21.21 -5.16 -2.35
N SER A 44 20.57 -6.18 -1.78
CA SER A 44 19.62 -7.06 -2.51
C SER A 44 18.20 -6.48 -2.61
N CYS A 45 17.96 -5.27 -2.10
CA CYS A 45 16.63 -4.68 -2.03
C CYS A 45 15.95 -4.56 -3.40
N ILE A 46 14.76 -5.14 -3.51
CA ILE A 46 13.90 -5.06 -4.69
C ILE A 46 12.75 -4.10 -4.38
N LEU A 47 12.81 -2.90 -4.95
CA LEU A 47 11.77 -1.89 -4.76
C LEU A 47 10.61 -2.10 -5.73
N LEU A 48 9.39 -1.80 -5.26
CA LEU A 48 8.22 -1.71 -6.13
C LEU A 48 8.50 -0.72 -7.27
N ASN A 49 7.99 -1.03 -8.45
CA ASN A 49 8.09 -0.12 -9.60
C ASN A 49 7.39 1.20 -9.30
N THR A 50 8.17 2.22 -8.93
CA THR A 50 7.69 3.56 -8.57
C THR A 50 6.99 4.29 -9.73
N ASN A 51 7.13 3.81 -10.97
CA ASN A 51 6.44 4.38 -12.12
C ASN A 51 4.91 4.25 -12.02
N ARG A 52 4.41 3.34 -11.17
CA ARG A 52 2.97 3.17 -10.90
C ARG A 52 2.43 4.16 -9.87
N LEU A 53 3.31 4.70 -9.02
CA LEU A 53 2.97 5.68 -8.00
C LEU A 53 2.94 7.07 -8.64
N SER A 54 1.77 7.64 -8.85
CA SER A 54 1.62 8.89 -9.60
C SER A 54 0.20 9.42 -9.53
N LEU A 55 0.04 10.63 -9.99
CA LEU A 55 -1.25 11.24 -10.24
C LEU A 55 -1.82 10.74 -11.58
N TYR A 56 -3.08 10.34 -11.56
CA TYR A 56 -3.83 9.90 -12.75
C TYR A 56 -5.05 10.79 -12.95
N THR A 57 -5.28 11.22 -14.20
CA THR A 57 -6.56 11.76 -14.61
C THR A 57 -7.46 10.59 -15.00
N VAL A 58 -8.54 10.40 -14.26
CA VAL A 58 -9.42 9.24 -14.41
C VAL A 58 -10.83 9.68 -14.79
N GLN A 59 -11.51 8.79 -15.50
CA GLN A 59 -12.94 8.86 -15.72
C GLN A 59 -13.57 7.64 -15.07
N ASP A 60 -14.70 7.82 -14.45
CA ASP A 60 -15.47 6.70 -13.94
C ASP A 60 -16.86 6.62 -14.58
N SER A 61 -17.46 5.45 -14.44
CA SER A 61 -18.87 5.21 -14.68
C SER A 61 -19.40 4.38 -13.53
N VAL A 62 -20.29 4.96 -12.75
CA VAL A 62 -20.83 4.36 -11.54
C VAL A 62 -22.34 4.33 -11.58
N ARG A 63 -22.93 3.26 -11.08
CA ARG A 63 -24.37 3.07 -10.97
C ARG A 63 -24.76 2.71 -9.54
N GLY A 64 -25.75 3.42 -9.02
CA GLY A 64 -26.44 3.08 -7.78
C GLY A 64 -27.79 2.40 -8.01
N PRO A 65 -28.44 1.89 -6.96
CA PRO A 65 -29.69 1.12 -7.07
C PRO A 65 -30.89 1.95 -7.56
N PHE A 66 -30.83 3.26 -7.36
CA PHE A 66 -31.91 4.18 -7.68
C PHE A 66 -31.55 5.23 -8.73
N TYR A 67 -30.35 5.13 -9.29
CA TYR A 67 -29.78 6.11 -10.18
C TYR A 67 -29.32 5.47 -11.48
N ASP A 68 -29.39 6.24 -12.57
CA ASP A 68 -28.73 5.88 -13.82
C ASP A 68 -27.22 6.01 -13.69
N TRP A 69 -26.50 5.64 -14.74
CA TRP A 69 -25.04 5.76 -14.79
C TRP A 69 -24.61 7.22 -14.61
N PHE A 70 -23.70 7.42 -13.64
CA PHE A 70 -22.96 8.67 -13.46
C PHE A 70 -21.62 8.55 -14.15
N TYR A 71 -21.18 9.66 -14.70
CA TYR A 71 -19.87 9.77 -15.35
C TYR A 71 -19.20 11.00 -14.74
N ASP A 72 -17.99 10.82 -14.26
CA ASP A 72 -17.18 11.91 -13.70
C ASP A 72 -15.74 11.85 -14.21
N GLU A 73 -15.04 12.98 -14.17
CA GLU A 73 -13.63 13.07 -14.47
C GLU A 73 -12.92 13.81 -13.33
N TYR A 74 -11.91 13.19 -12.77
CA TYR A 74 -11.20 13.72 -11.62
C TYR A 74 -9.76 13.19 -11.54
N LEU A 75 -9.03 13.61 -10.52
CA LEU A 75 -7.67 13.16 -10.25
C LEU A 75 -7.67 12.16 -9.09
N ILE A 76 -6.94 11.08 -9.24
CA ILE A 76 -6.55 10.22 -8.14
C ILE A 76 -5.04 10.24 -7.99
N ASP A 77 -4.55 10.13 -6.76
CA ASP A 77 -3.12 10.01 -6.47
C ASP A 77 -2.84 8.65 -5.86
N ILE A 78 -1.91 7.91 -6.47
CA ILE A 78 -1.48 6.62 -5.97
C ILE A 78 -0.14 6.82 -5.29
N VAL A 79 -0.16 6.67 -3.99
CA VAL A 79 1.02 6.83 -3.13
C VAL A 79 1.36 5.52 -2.44
N ARG A 80 2.63 5.37 -2.07
CA ARG A 80 3.08 4.21 -1.30
C ARG A 80 2.60 4.34 0.14
N ASP A 81 2.17 3.23 0.72
CA ASP A 81 2.07 3.10 2.16
C ASP A 81 3.47 2.91 2.77
N SER A 82 3.75 3.58 3.89
CA SER A 82 5.09 3.54 4.50
C SER A 82 5.35 2.16 5.10
N CYS A 83 6.55 1.63 4.84
CA CYS A 83 6.98 0.32 5.32
C CYS A 83 6.05 -0.85 4.95
N ASP A 84 5.32 -0.72 3.84
CA ASP A 84 4.65 -1.84 3.18
C ASP A 84 5.19 -1.95 1.75
N SER A 85 5.84 -3.07 1.46
CA SER A 85 6.54 -3.28 0.20
C SER A 85 5.64 -3.29 -1.04
N ILE A 86 4.38 -3.64 -0.86
CA ILE A 86 3.37 -3.73 -1.92
C ILE A 86 2.14 -2.86 -1.64
N GLY A 87 2.06 -2.28 -0.44
CA GLY A 87 0.95 -1.43 0.01
C GLY A 87 0.95 -0.07 -0.66
N ILE A 88 -0.23 0.36 -1.05
CA ILE A 88 -0.50 1.67 -1.61
C ILE A 88 -1.76 2.27 -1.00
N SER A 89 -1.86 3.59 -1.05
CA SER A 89 -3.10 4.33 -0.84
C SER A 89 -3.54 4.96 -2.15
N ILE A 90 -4.80 4.79 -2.49
CA ILE A 90 -5.47 5.45 -3.61
C ILE A 90 -6.25 6.62 -3.03
N ASN A 91 -5.73 7.82 -3.18
CA ASN A 91 -6.32 9.04 -2.67
C ASN A 91 -7.37 9.57 -3.64
N ASN A 92 -8.44 10.16 -3.11
CA ASN A 92 -9.62 10.63 -3.86
C ASN A 92 -10.33 9.50 -4.63
N TYR A 93 -10.48 8.34 -3.98
CA TYR A 93 -11.16 7.19 -4.57
C TYR A 93 -12.63 7.51 -4.89
N ALA A 94 -13.05 7.25 -6.13
CA ALA A 94 -14.40 7.48 -6.64
C ALA A 94 -14.91 8.93 -6.49
N ASN A 95 -14.01 9.92 -6.42
CA ASN A 95 -14.32 11.35 -6.23
C ASN A 95 -15.29 11.62 -5.06
N ILE A 96 -15.22 10.79 -4.04
CA ILE A 96 -16.09 10.91 -2.88
C ILE A 96 -15.36 11.72 -1.82
N THR A 97 -16.04 12.74 -1.32
CA THR A 97 -15.57 13.53 -0.19
C THR A 97 -16.45 13.26 1.02
N ASN A 98 -15.83 13.16 2.16
CA ASN A 98 -16.50 13.18 3.44
C ASN A 98 -16.20 14.51 4.16
N SER A 99 -16.71 14.68 5.36
CA SER A 99 -16.47 15.88 6.18
C SER A 99 -14.98 16.13 6.53
N GLN A 100 -14.11 15.15 6.29
CA GLN A 100 -12.67 15.25 6.52
C GLN A 100 -11.87 15.45 5.22
N GLY A 101 -12.52 15.45 4.05
CA GLY A 101 -11.90 15.61 2.75
C GLY A 101 -12.06 14.39 1.85
N GLU A 102 -11.08 14.16 1.02
CA GLU A 102 -11.05 13.05 0.06
C GLU A 102 -10.96 11.69 0.77
N ILE A 103 -11.62 10.69 0.20
CA ILE A 103 -11.54 9.32 0.70
C ILE A 103 -10.31 8.63 0.13
N ASN A 104 -9.53 8.03 1.04
CA ASN A 104 -8.34 7.27 0.71
C ASN A 104 -8.61 5.78 0.95
N VAL A 105 -8.28 4.96 -0.04
CA VAL A 105 -8.51 3.52 -0.03
C VAL A 105 -7.17 2.80 -0.05
N ASN A 106 -6.97 1.88 0.89
CA ASN A 106 -5.78 1.05 0.94
C ASN A 106 -5.90 -0.12 -0.03
N ALA A 107 -4.82 -0.41 -0.72
CA ALA A 107 -4.73 -1.48 -1.69
C ALA A 107 -3.32 -2.07 -1.73
N GLN A 108 -3.13 -3.13 -2.49
CA GLN A 108 -1.81 -3.72 -2.76
C GLN A 108 -1.56 -3.84 -4.26
N ILE A 109 -0.30 -3.69 -4.66
CA ILE A 109 0.15 -3.93 -6.03
C ILE A 109 0.95 -5.22 -6.06
N ILE A 110 0.51 -6.16 -6.91
CA ILE A 110 1.23 -7.40 -7.18
C ILE A 110 1.42 -7.50 -8.69
N GLY A 111 2.63 -7.28 -9.15
CA GLY A 111 2.92 -7.14 -10.59
C GLY A 111 2.23 -5.92 -11.18
N ASP A 112 1.37 -6.14 -12.16
CA ASP A 112 0.53 -5.09 -12.76
C ASP A 112 -0.89 -5.04 -12.17
N SER A 113 -1.22 -5.91 -11.23
CA SER A 113 -2.55 -5.99 -10.63
C SER A 113 -2.65 -5.16 -9.36
N ILE A 114 -3.81 -4.58 -9.14
CA ILE A 114 -4.17 -3.82 -7.94
C ILE A 114 -5.26 -4.62 -7.22
N TYR A 115 -5.07 -4.85 -5.92
CA TYR A 115 -6.01 -5.55 -5.06
C TYR A 115 -6.52 -4.59 -4.00
N ILE A 116 -7.81 -4.27 -4.04
CA ILE A 116 -8.50 -3.48 -3.04
C ILE A 116 -9.19 -4.45 -2.09
N PHE A 117 -8.92 -4.33 -0.78
CA PHE A 117 -9.49 -5.18 0.24
C PHE A 117 -10.78 -4.59 0.78
N TYR A 118 -11.60 -5.46 1.38
CA TYR A 118 -12.72 -5.00 2.18
C TYR A 118 -12.23 -4.08 3.30
N GLN A 119 -12.76 -2.87 3.35
CA GLN A 119 -12.45 -1.89 4.38
C GLN A 119 -13.64 -0.98 4.67
N ILE A 120 -13.71 -0.50 5.90
CA ILE A 120 -14.71 0.46 6.33
C ILE A 120 -13.98 1.76 6.62
N ILE A 121 -14.41 2.83 5.95
CA ILE A 121 -13.87 4.18 6.13
C ILE A 121 -14.89 4.98 6.91
N GLU A 122 -14.52 5.45 8.09
CA GLU A 122 -15.37 6.30 8.92
C GLU A 122 -15.34 7.73 8.39
N ALA A 123 -16.52 8.25 8.05
CA ALA A 123 -16.71 9.67 7.81
C ALA A 123 -17.23 10.31 9.11
N LYS A 124 -16.37 11.02 9.83
CA LYS A 124 -16.79 11.73 11.05
C LYS A 124 -17.23 13.16 10.71
N GLU A 125 -18.49 13.39 10.53
CA GLU A 125 -19.04 14.73 10.68
C GLU A 125 -19.24 15.07 12.16
N GLN A 126 -18.90 16.29 12.55
CA GLN A 126 -18.89 16.70 13.97
C GLN A 126 -20.25 16.67 14.67
N ASN A 127 -21.35 16.46 13.98
CA ASN A 127 -22.71 16.49 14.58
C ASN A 127 -23.70 15.51 13.93
N LEU A 128 -23.29 14.59 13.08
CA LEU A 128 -24.16 13.58 12.46
C LEU A 128 -23.73 12.18 12.89
N PRO A 129 -24.63 11.20 12.87
CA PRO A 129 -24.26 9.80 13.05
C PRO A 129 -23.13 9.46 12.07
N SER A 130 -22.15 8.72 12.53
CA SER A 130 -20.97 8.33 11.73
C SER A 130 -21.42 7.72 10.42
N ASP A 131 -21.19 8.43 9.33
CA ASP A 131 -21.42 7.90 8.00
C ASP A 131 -20.26 6.98 7.68
N TYR A 132 -20.55 5.71 7.46
CA TYR A 132 -19.56 4.71 7.08
C TYR A 132 -19.63 4.51 5.58
N MET A 133 -18.47 4.55 4.95
CA MET A 133 -18.31 4.03 3.61
C MET A 133 -17.69 2.65 3.68
N THR A 134 -18.35 1.68 3.08
CA THR A 134 -17.83 0.33 2.94
C THR A 134 -17.28 0.16 1.54
N ILE A 135 -15.99 -0.15 1.45
CA ILE A 135 -15.33 -0.56 0.21
C ILE A 135 -15.32 -2.08 0.19
N PHE A 136 -15.86 -2.66 -0.85
CA PHE A 136 -15.82 -4.10 -1.05
C PHE A 136 -14.56 -4.51 -1.83
N GLU A 137 -14.22 -5.78 -1.73
CA GLU A 137 -13.11 -6.33 -2.48
C GLU A 137 -13.30 -6.09 -3.98
N SER A 138 -12.26 -5.57 -4.60
CA SER A 138 -12.23 -5.34 -6.02
C SER A 138 -10.80 -5.43 -6.55
N VAL A 139 -10.69 -5.54 -7.87
CA VAL A 139 -9.42 -5.67 -8.56
C VAL A 139 -9.29 -4.61 -9.62
N GLY A 140 -8.05 -4.26 -9.90
CA GLY A 140 -7.68 -3.38 -10.99
C GLY A 140 -6.36 -3.81 -11.59
N TYR A 141 -5.91 -3.07 -12.58
CA TYR A 141 -4.61 -3.31 -13.19
C TYR A 141 -4.04 -2.06 -13.84
N PHE A 142 -2.73 -2.05 -13.98
CA PHE A 142 -2.01 -1.09 -14.81
C PHE A 142 -1.73 -1.68 -16.19
N LYS A 143 -1.88 -0.86 -17.20
CA LYS A 143 -1.45 -1.20 -18.55
C LYS A 143 -0.76 0.02 -19.16
N GLU A 144 0.54 -0.10 -19.42
CA GLU A 144 1.36 1.03 -19.85
C GLU A 144 1.23 2.20 -18.84
N ASP A 145 0.79 3.37 -19.28
CA ASP A 145 0.57 4.57 -18.47
C ASP A 145 -0.90 4.73 -18.04
N SER A 146 -1.65 3.66 -18.10
CA SER A 146 -3.08 3.67 -17.77
C SER A 146 -3.37 2.82 -16.55
N ILE A 147 -4.41 3.20 -15.83
CA ILE A 147 -4.98 2.47 -14.70
C ILE A 147 -6.42 2.08 -15.02
N PHE A 148 -6.82 0.91 -14.54
CA PHE A 148 -8.18 0.38 -14.62
C PHE A 148 -8.54 -0.19 -13.26
N LEU A 149 -9.68 0.21 -12.69
CA LEU A 149 -10.18 -0.28 -11.41
C LEU A 149 -11.66 -0.62 -11.52
N ASP A 150 -12.05 -1.71 -10.91
CA ASP A 150 -13.44 -1.96 -10.60
C ASP A 150 -13.81 -1.22 -9.32
N LEU A 151 -14.89 -0.44 -9.37
CA LEU A 151 -15.44 0.29 -8.24
C LEU A 151 -16.58 -0.52 -7.62
N ASN A 152 -16.45 -0.83 -6.33
CA ASN A 152 -17.47 -1.54 -5.58
C ASN A 152 -17.51 -0.98 -4.16
N TYR A 153 -18.50 -0.15 -3.87
CA TYR A 153 -18.60 0.49 -2.58
C TYR A 153 -20.06 0.72 -2.18
N MET A 154 -20.28 0.91 -0.90
CA MET A 154 -21.57 1.29 -0.32
C MET A 154 -21.37 2.58 0.46
N ASN A 155 -22.11 3.61 0.06
CA ASN A 155 -22.18 4.87 0.78
C ASN A 155 -23.48 4.90 1.58
N MET A 156 -23.40 5.02 2.90
CA MET A 156 -24.52 4.83 3.83
C MET A 156 -25.22 3.48 3.62
N TYR A 157 -26.33 3.47 2.86
CA TYR A 157 -27.12 2.26 2.61
C TYR A 157 -27.21 1.90 1.13
N ASP A 158 -26.66 2.74 0.25
CA ASP A 158 -26.76 2.57 -1.19
C ASP A 158 -25.51 1.94 -1.77
N PRO A 159 -25.62 0.74 -2.36
CA PRO A 159 -24.50 0.11 -3.04
C PRO A 159 -24.25 0.76 -4.41
N PHE A 160 -22.99 0.98 -4.74
CA PHE A 160 -22.51 1.50 -6.00
C PHE A 160 -21.53 0.52 -6.63
N ILE A 161 -21.71 0.29 -7.92
CA ILE A 161 -20.79 -0.52 -8.73
C ILE A 161 -20.42 0.27 -9.99
N GLY A 162 -19.20 0.12 -10.43
CA GLY A 162 -18.75 0.83 -11.62
C GLY A 162 -17.33 0.48 -12.01
N HIS A 163 -16.81 1.26 -12.92
CA HIS A 163 -15.45 1.11 -13.43
C HIS A 163 -14.79 2.47 -13.52
N LEU A 164 -13.52 2.49 -13.21
CA LEU A 164 -12.64 3.65 -13.34
C LEU A 164 -11.52 3.30 -14.32
N TRP A 165 -11.23 4.23 -15.22
CA TRP A 165 -10.07 4.13 -16.08
C TRP A 165 -9.43 5.51 -16.26
N GLY A 166 -8.13 5.56 -16.41
CA GLY A 166 -7.44 6.84 -16.55
C GLY A 166 -6.01 6.70 -17.01
N LYS A 167 -5.40 7.83 -17.27
CA LYS A 167 -4.02 7.95 -17.72
C LYS A 167 -3.19 8.71 -16.73
N LYS A 168 -1.93 8.31 -16.62
CA LYS A 168 -0.92 8.98 -15.83
C LYS A 168 -0.78 10.43 -16.28
N ASN A 169 -0.83 11.34 -15.32
CA ASN A 169 -0.69 12.75 -15.57
C ASN A 169 0.80 13.15 -15.59
N TRP A 170 1.36 13.37 -16.77
CA TRP A 170 2.76 13.73 -16.96
C TRP A 170 3.06 15.21 -16.67
N TYR A 171 2.05 16.06 -16.58
CA TYR A 171 2.22 17.51 -16.47
C TYR A 171 2.39 18.01 -15.04
N ILE A 172 2.11 17.18 -14.04
CA ILE A 172 2.33 17.53 -12.63
C ILE A 172 3.59 16.82 -12.16
N SER A 173 4.76 17.33 -12.57
CA SER A 173 5.97 17.07 -11.82
C SER A 173 5.87 17.84 -10.51
N TYR A 174 5.72 17.17 -9.39
CA TYR A 174 5.96 17.80 -8.09
C TYR A 174 7.34 18.46 -8.15
N PRO A 175 7.47 19.76 -7.78
CA PRO A 175 8.77 20.34 -7.65
C PRO A 175 9.53 19.44 -6.66
N LYS A 176 10.67 18.90 -7.09
CA LYS A 176 11.61 18.27 -6.16
C LYS A 176 11.78 19.29 -5.04
N LEU A 177 11.30 18.96 -3.86
CA LEU A 177 11.65 19.69 -2.66
C LEU A 177 13.18 19.63 -2.61
N ALA A 178 13.81 20.72 -3.01
CA ALA A 178 15.23 20.90 -2.85
C ALA A 178 15.50 20.77 -1.35
N GLY A 179 16.42 19.87 -1.01
CA GLY A 179 16.67 19.45 0.36
C GLY A 179 16.89 20.60 1.32
N PHE A 180 16.38 20.40 2.51
CA PHE A 180 16.91 20.98 3.74
C PHE A 180 17.57 19.88 4.55
#